data_487616f50fb578710974ae3d691a04ed
#
_entry.id   487616f50fb578710974ae3d691a04ed
#
_cell.length_a   1.000
_cell.length_b   1.000
_cell.length_c   1.000
_cell.angle_alpha   90.00
_cell.angle_beta   90.00
_cell.angle_gamma   90.00
#
_symmetry.space_group_name_H-M   'P 1'
#
loop_
_entity.id
_entity.type
_entity.pdbx_description
1 polymer ?
#
loop_
_entity_poly.entity_id
_entity_poly.type
_entity_poly.pdbx_seq_one_letter_code
_entity_poly.pdbx_strand_id
1 'polypeptide(L)'
;MSPNLEVNLGGLVMPNPVTDASGTFAAGREYSDFVDVSRMGAVTTKGVSLNGWEGNDSPRIAETPSGMLNSIGLQNPGVKHLCEVDLPWIKAQGVPSIVNVSGHSIEEYVQVLEALEEDGQADAYEINISCPNVDAGGLTFGTHVPSVTAVVSACREVATKPMIVKLSPNVTDITEIARAAEAAGADAISLINTLLGMAIDVERRRPKLARVVGGLSGPAVKPVALRMVWQCHQAVKVPLLGMGGISTGEDAIEFMLAGATAVAVGTANFVNPHAENDVLDGMIAYCERQGVKDINELIGGLQC
;
A
#
# COMPACT_ATOMS: atom_id res chain seq x y z
N MET A 1 -28.33 -14.53 -1.21
CA MET A 1 -27.43 -14.45 -2.38
C MET A 1 -26.17 -13.77 -1.87
N SER A 2 -25.01 -14.32 -2.18
CA SER A 2 -23.74 -13.68 -1.82
C SER A 2 -23.65 -12.30 -2.48
N PRO A 3 -23.09 -11.29 -1.77
CA PRO A 3 -22.92 -9.96 -2.35
C PRO A 3 -21.92 -10.00 -3.53
N ASN A 4 -22.09 -9.07 -4.48
CA ASN A 4 -21.05 -8.75 -5.44
C ASN A 4 -19.90 -8.05 -4.71
N LEU A 5 -18.67 -8.55 -4.84
CA LEU A 5 -17.49 -7.98 -4.18
C LEU A 5 -16.49 -7.37 -5.17
N GLU A 6 -16.75 -7.51 -6.51
CA GLU A 6 -15.85 -6.98 -7.52
C GLU A 6 -15.75 -5.45 -7.43
N VAL A 7 -14.52 -4.95 -7.49
CA VAL A 7 -14.21 -3.51 -7.51
C VAL A 7 -13.24 -3.18 -8.65
N ASN A 8 -13.25 -1.91 -9.08
CA ASN A 8 -12.34 -1.40 -10.09
C ASN A 8 -11.45 -0.30 -9.50
N LEU A 9 -10.17 -0.60 -9.34
CA LEU A 9 -9.16 0.32 -8.81
C LEU A 9 -8.38 0.97 -9.96
N GLY A 10 -8.98 1.98 -10.62
CA GLY A 10 -8.33 2.74 -11.68
C GLY A 10 -7.98 1.93 -12.92
N GLY A 11 -8.81 0.94 -13.28
CA GLY A 11 -8.59 0.01 -14.40
C GLY A 11 -8.15 -1.38 -13.97
N LEU A 12 -7.65 -1.56 -12.74
CA LEU A 12 -7.41 -2.89 -12.17
C LEU A 12 -8.73 -3.45 -11.63
N VAL A 13 -9.26 -4.48 -12.26
CA VAL A 13 -10.43 -5.21 -11.76
C VAL A 13 -9.97 -6.24 -10.72
N MET A 14 -10.49 -6.11 -9.51
CA MET A 14 -10.20 -7.00 -8.37
C MET A 14 -11.47 -7.80 -8.04
N PRO A 15 -11.41 -9.13 -7.86
CA PRO A 15 -12.58 -9.97 -7.55
C PRO A 15 -13.20 -9.64 -6.19
N ASN A 16 -12.47 -8.99 -5.30
CA ASN A 16 -12.94 -8.41 -4.05
C ASN A 16 -11.99 -7.26 -3.62
N PRO A 17 -12.39 -6.41 -2.66
CA PRO A 17 -11.64 -5.19 -2.35
C PRO A 17 -10.40 -5.39 -1.45
N VAL A 18 -10.03 -6.61 -1.05
CA VAL A 18 -8.98 -6.85 -0.06
C VAL A 18 -7.65 -7.22 -0.72
N THR A 19 -6.60 -6.47 -0.43
CA THR A 19 -5.20 -6.81 -0.76
C THR A 19 -4.32 -6.67 0.48
N ASP A 20 -3.07 -7.08 0.39
CA ASP A 20 -2.05 -6.80 1.40
C ASP A 20 -1.41 -5.43 1.19
N ALA A 21 -0.84 -4.86 2.25
CA ALA A 21 -0.02 -3.66 2.15
C ALA A 21 1.44 -4.04 1.86
N SER A 22 2.02 -3.41 0.85
CA SER A 22 3.41 -3.63 0.44
C SER A 22 4.38 -3.75 1.63
N GLY A 23 5.17 -4.81 1.64
CA GLY A 23 6.20 -5.07 2.65
C GLY A 23 5.72 -5.78 3.90
N THR A 24 4.48 -6.25 3.95
CA THR A 24 3.94 -7.03 5.07
C THR A 24 3.55 -8.46 4.69
N PHE A 25 3.62 -8.79 3.41
CA PHE A 25 3.22 -10.08 2.85
C PHE A 25 4.26 -10.65 1.85
N ALA A 26 5.38 -9.96 1.65
CA ALA A 26 6.40 -10.20 0.61
C ALA A 26 5.79 -10.26 -0.79
N ALA A 27 5.73 -11.44 -1.43
CA ALA A 27 4.97 -11.71 -2.65
C ALA A 27 3.88 -12.79 -2.43
N GLY A 28 3.56 -13.08 -1.16
CA GLY A 28 2.55 -14.06 -0.76
C GLY A 28 3.06 -15.50 -0.59
N ARG A 29 4.21 -15.83 -1.17
CA ARG A 29 4.76 -17.20 -1.12
C ARG A 29 5.02 -17.66 0.31
N GLU A 30 5.59 -16.81 1.14
CA GLU A 30 5.91 -17.10 2.53
C GLU A 30 4.67 -17.33 3.40
N TYR A 31 3.54 -16.80 2.98
CA TYR A 31 2.26 -16.94 3.67
C TYR A 31 1.38 -18.06 3.11
N SER A 32 1.70 -18.61 1.95
CA SER A 32 0.86 -19.60 1.26
C SER A 32 0.63 -20.92 2.02
N ASP A 33 1.48 -21.23 2.99
CA ASP A 33 1.28 -22.36 3.90
C ASP A 33 0.17 -22.11 4.95
N PHE A 34 -0.21 -20.85 5.16
CA PHE A 34 -1.17 -20.41 6.18
C PHE A 34 -2.44 -19.80 5.57
N VAL A 35 -2.33 -19.15 4.41
CA VAL A 35 -3.38 -18.35 3.79
C VAL A 35 -3.70 -18.90 2.42
N ASP A 36 -4.99 -19.00 2.09
CA ASP A 36 -5.43 -19.19 0.72
C ASP A 36 -5.32 -17.86 -0.05
N VAL A 37 -4.18 -17.68 -0.72
CA VAL A 37 -3.88 -16.46 -1.50
C VAL A 37 -4.85 -16.28 -2.66
N SER A 38 -5.42 -17.36 -3.21
CA SER A 38 -6.38 -17.29 -4.31
C SER A 38 -7.68 -16.57 -3.96
N ARG A 39 -7.96 -16.36 -2.68
CA ARG A 39 -9.12 -15.61 -2.17
C ARG A 39 -8.89 -14.10 -2.12
N MET A 40 -7.64 -13.63 -2.23
CA MET A 40 -7.33 -12.19 -2.18
C MET A 40 -7.83 -11.47 -3.42
N GLY A 41 -8.13 -10.19 -3.29
CA GLY A 41 -8.50 -9.34 -4.42
C GLY A 41 -7.30 -9.02 -5.32
N ALA A 42 -6.13 -8.87 -4.72
CA ALA A 42 -4.83 -8.74 -5.37
C ALA A 42 -3.71 -9.08 -4.39
N VAL A 43 -2.49 -9.28 -4.90
CA VAL A 43 -1.26 -9.32 -4.09
C VAL A 43 -0.43 -8.08 -4.41
N THR A 44 -0.13 -7.27 -3.37
CA THR A 44 0.75 -6.11 -3.49
C THR A 44 2.16 -6.51 -3.08
N THR A 45 3.09 -6.51 -4.04
CA THR A 45 4.45 -7.01 -3.80
C THR A 45 5.24 -6.12 -2.85
N LYS A 46 6.32 -6.67 -2.29
CA LYS A 46 7.37 -5.85 -1.67
C LYS A 46 7.86 -4.80 -2.64
N GLY A 47 8.12 -3.58 -2.13
CA GLY A 47 8.70 -2.52 -2.94
C GLY A 47 9.99 -2.98 -3.61
N VAL A 48 10.04 -2.86 -4.94
CA VAL A 48 11.16 -3.32 -5.76
C VAL A 48 11.93 -2.13 -6.34
N SER A 49 13.25 -2.24 -6.38
CA SER A 49 14.19 -1.33 -7.04
C SER A 49 14.86 -2.01 -8.24
N LEU A 50 15.57 -1.24 -9.05
CA LEU A 50 16.27 -1.78 -10.23
C LEU A 50 17.25 -2.89 -9.83
N ASN A 51 18.08 -2.62 -8.84
CA ASN A 51 18.97 -3.59 -8.20
C ASN A 51 18.48 -3.89 -6.78
N GLY A 52 18.86 -5.02 -6.21
CA GLY A 52 18.51 -5.36 -4.84
C GLY A 52 19.08 -4.36 -3.81
N TRP A 53 18.29 -4.08 -2.77
CA TRP A 53 18.74 -3.29 -1.61
C TRP A 53 18.83 -4.17 -0.37
N GLU A 54 19.93 -4.04 0.40
CA GLU A 54 20.16 -4.82 1.62
C GLU A 54 19.32 -4.34 2.81
N GLY A 55 18.80 -3.10 2.74
CA GLY A 55 18.05 -2.48 3.83
C GLY A 55 18.94 -1.89 4.93
N ASN A 56 18.32 -1.55 6.04
CA ASN A 56 19.00 -0.93 7.19
C ASN A 56 19.57 -1.97 8.16
N ASP A 57 20.49 -1.56 9.02
CA ASP A 57 21.03 -2.36 10.12
C ASP A 57 19.97 -2.67 11.18
N SER A 58 20.14 -3.82 11.86
CA SER A 58 19.29 -4.20 12.99
C SER A 58 19.73 -3.50 14.29
N PRO A 59 18.77 -3.25 15.23
CA PRO A 59 17.36 -3.63 15.22
C PRO A 59 16.52 -2.73 14.29
N ARG A 60 15.64 -3.37 13.49
CA ARG A 60 14.81 -2.71 12.46
C ARG A 60 13.33 -2.67 12.79
N ILE A 61 12.91 -3.35 13.86
CA ILE A 61 11.52 -3.42 14.32
C ILE A 61 11.48 -3.18 15.82
N ALA A 62 10.42 -2.53 16.29
CA ALA A 62 10.11 -2.39 17.71
C ALA A 62 8.59 -2.37 17.91
N GLU A 63 8.10 -3.18 18.84
CA GLU A 63 6.68 -3.17 19.22
C GLU A 63 6.32 -1.88 19.98
N THR A 64 5.07 -1.45 19.81
CA THR A 64 4.42 -0.39 20.57
C THR A 64 3.11 -0.90 21.16
N PRO A 65 2.47 -0.22 22.14
CA PRO A 65 1.25 -0.71 22.78
C PRO A 65 0.10 -1.05 21.83
N SER A 66 0.00 -0.41 20.66
CA SER A 66 -1.10 -0.63 19.70
C SER A 66 -0.61 -0.67 18.26
N GLY A 67 0.61 -1.19 18.05
CA GLY A 67 1.19 -1.28 16.71
C GLY A 67 2.66 -1.59 16.76
N MET A 68 3.40 -1.17 15.73
CA MET A 68 4.83 -1.39 15.65
C MET A 68 5.54 -0.24 14.92
N LEU A 69 6.82 -0.10 15.24
CA LEU A 69 7.76 0.73 14.49
C LEU A 69 8.62 -0.15 13.61
N ASN A 70 8.85 0.26 12.38
CA ASN A 70 9.81 -0.39 11.49
C ASN A 70 10.73 0.63 10.80
N SER A 71 11.95 0.18 10.51
CA SER A 71 12.91 0.86 9.65
C SER A 71 13.65 -0.17 8.80
N ILE A 72 12.92 -0.91 7.98
CA ILE A 72 13.46 -2.00 7.16
C ILE A 72 14.46 -1.49 6.12
N GLY A 73 14.25 -0.29 5.57
CA GLY A 73 15.11 0.29 4.54
C GLY A 73 14.86 -0.33 3.16
N LEU A 74 13.60 -0.70 2.88
CA LEU A 74 13.16 -1.20 1.56
C LEU A 74 13.96 -2.42 1.05
N GLN A 75 14.47 -3.28 1.96
CA GLN A 75 15.16 -4.51 1.56
C GLN A 75 14.35 -5.28 0.52
N ASN A 76 14.97 -5.55 -0.63
CA ASN A 76 14.32 -6.27 -1.73
C ASN A 76 15.38 -6.90 -2.66
N PRO A 77 15.02 -7.95 -3.42
CA PRO A 77 15.96 -8.66 -4.29
C PRO A 77 16.19 -8.00 -5.66
N GLY A 78 15.48 -6.91 -6.00
CA GLY A 78 15.53 -6.24 -7.29
C GLY A 78 14.49 -6.74 -8.30
N VAL A 79 14.22 -5.93 -9.34
CA VAL A 79 13.16 -6.16 -10.33
C VAL A 79 13.33 -7.48 -11.09
N LYS A 80 14.58 -7.88 -11.40
CA LYS A 80 14.85 -9.14 -12.10
C LYS A 80 14.30 -10.35 -11.33
N HIS A 81 14.56 -10.42 -10.01
CA HIS A 81 14.03 -11.52 -9.19
C HIS A 81 12.49 -11.50 -9.16
N LEU A 82 11.90 -10.32 -9.03
CA LEU A 82 10.44 -10.19 -9.04
C LEU A 82 9.83 -10.77 -10.34
N CYS A 83 10.37 -10.42 -11.50
CA CYS A 83 9.90 -10.89 -12.81
C CYS A 83 10.13 -12.41 -13.01
N GLU A 84 11.28 -12.92 -12.59
CA GLU A 84 11.63 -14.33 -12.81
C GLU A 84 10.99 -15.29 -11.80
N VAL A 85 10.63 -14.83 -10.58
CA VAL A 85 10.23 -15.70 -9.48
C VAL A 85 8.87 -15.34 -8.91
N ASP A 86 8.65 -14.07 -8.52
CA ASP A 86 7.48 -13.71 -7.73
C ASP A 86 6.22 -13.52 -8.60
N LEU A 87 6.33 -12.78 -9.72
CA LEU A 87 5.19 -12.56 -10.62
C LEU A 87 4.66 -13.86 -11.24
N PRO A 88 5.50 -14.80 -11.74
CA PRO A 88 5.02 -16.10 -12.19
C PRO A 88 4.29 -16.89 -11.10
N TRP A 89 4.75 -16.79 -9.85
CA TRP A 89 4.10 -17.46 -8.73
C TRP A 89 2.74 -16.84 -8.40
N ILE A 90 2.63 -15.49 -8.31
CA ILE A 90 1.37 -14.79 -8.07
C ILE A 90 0.37 -15.13 -9.17
N LYS A 91 0.80 -15.08 -10.42
CA LYS A 91 -0.04 -15.45 -11.58
C LYS A 91 -0.58 -16.88 -11.50
N ALA A 92 0.24 -17.82 -10.97
CA ALA A 92 -0.19 -19.20 -10.77
C ALA A 92 -1.25 -19.35 -9.67
N GLN A 93 -1.39 -18.37 -8.75
CA GLN A 93 -2.48 -18.33 -7.76
C GLN A 93 -3.80 -17.83 -8.37
N GLY A 94 -3.77 -17.25 -9.56
CA GLY A 94 -4.97 -16.73 -10.24
C GLY A 94 -5.47 -15.39 -9.67
N VAL A 95 -4.61 -14.63 -9.00
CA VAL A 95 -4.94 -13.31 -8.44
C VAL A 95 -4.18 -12.21 -9.17
N PRO A 96 -4.73 -10.99 -9.28
CA PRO A 96 -4.02 -9.84 -9.81
C PRO A 96 -2.80 -9.45 -8.96
N SER A 97 -1.77 -8.91 -9.62
CA SER A 97 -0.57 -8.38 -8.97
C SER A 97 -0.54 -6.85 -9.01
N ILE A 98 -0.18 -6.24 -7.88
CA ILE A 98 0.15 -4.81 -7.78
C ILE A 98 1.63 -4.72 -7.43
N VAL A 99 2.47 -4.30 -8.38
CA VAL A 99 3.91 -4.18 -8.13
C VAL A 99 4.23 -2.85 -7.48
N ASN A 100 4.70 -2.88 -6.22
CA ASN A 100 5.16 -1.68 -5.54
C ASN A 100 6.55 -1.29 -6.06
N VAL A 101 6.66 -0.11 -6.69
CA VAL A 101 7.87 0.42 -7.31
C VAL A 101 8.52 1.45 -6.41
N SER A 102 9.82 1.31 -6.18
CA SER A 102 10.64 2.19 -5.35
C SER A 102 11.92 2.60 -6.07
N GLY A 103 12.39 3.83 -5.84
CA GLY A 103 13.62 4.35 -6.41
C GLY A 103 14.20 5.48 -5.57
N HIS A 104 15.50 5.76 -5.70
CA HIS A 104 16.19 6.89 -5.07
C HIS A 104 16.28 8.11 -6.00
N SER A 105 16.06 7.92 -7.31
CA SER A 105 15.98 8.97 -8.31
C SER A 105 14.81 8.72 -9.24
N ILE A 106 14.38 9.73 -9.99
CA ILE A 106 13.29 9.60 -10.99
C ILE A 106 13.68 8.57 -12.06
N GLU A 107 14.94 8.60 -12.49
CA GLU A 107 15.49 7.67 -13.47
C GLU A 107 15.39 6.22 -13.01
N GLU A 108 15.61 5.95 -11.72
CA GLU A 108 15.49 4.59 -11.18
C GLU A 108 14.04 4.09 -11.20
N TYR A 109 13.05 4.95 -10.87
CA TYR A 109 11.63 4.59 -11.02
C TYR A 109 11.28 4.25 -12.47
N VAL A 110 11.75 5.06 -13.42
CA VAL A 110 11.53 4.84 -14.86
C VAL A 110 12.15 3.52 -15.31
N GLN A 111 13.41 3.25 -14.96
CA GLN A 111 14.09 2.01 -15.31
C GLN A 111 13.44 0.75 -14.74
N VAL A 112 12.90 0.82 -13.51
CA VAL A 112 12.13 -0.28 -12.92
C VAL A 112 10.84 -0.52 -13.72
N LEU A 113 10.12 0.55 -14.09
CA LEU A 113 8.91 0.44 -14.88
C LEU A 113 9.19 -0.10 -16.29
N GLU A 114 10.26 0.36 -16.96
CA GLU A 114 10.67 -0.17 -18.26
C GLU A 114 10.92 -1.69 -18.20
N ALA A 115 11.62 -2.17 -17.17
CA ALA A 115 11.83 -3.59 -16.96
C ALA A 115 10.53 -4.38 -16.71
N LEU A 116 9.57 -3.79 -15.96
CA LEU A 116 8.27 -4.40 -15.70
C LEU A 116 7.36 -4.41 -16.94
N GLU A 117 7.41 -3.37 -17.76
CA GLU A 117 6.67 -3.30 -19.03
C GLU A 117 7.23 -4.30 -20.06
N GLU A 118 8.57 -4.46 -20.12
CA GLU A 118 9.22 -5.47 -20.97
C GLU A 118 8.84 -6.90 -20.54
N ASP A 119 8.79 -7.17 -19.23
CA ASP A 119 8.37 -8.46 -18.67
C ASP A 119 6.87 -8.73 -18.91
N GLY A 120 6.03 -7.72 -18.77
CA GLY A 120 4.61 -7.73 -19.11
C GLY A 120 3.70 -8.52 -18.17
N GLN A 121 4.18 -9.09 -17.07
CA GLN A 121 3.40 -9.94 -16.16
C GLN A 121 2.64 -9.18 -15.08
N ALA A 122 3.09 -7.97 -14.70
CA ALA A 122 2.40 -7.14 -13.71
C ALA A 122 1.00 -6.70 -14.20
N ASP A 123 0.01 -6.62 -13.32
CA ASP A 123 -1.34 -6.15 -13.65
C ASP A 123 -1.52 -4.66 -13.33
N ALA A 124 -0.83 -4.14 -12.31
CA ALA A 124 -0.81 -2.71 -11.94
C ALA A 124 0.50 -2.36 -11.23
N TYR A 125 0.79 -1.05 -11.14
CA TYR A 125 1.95 -0.50 -10.42
C TYR A 125 1.49 0.37 -9.25
N GLU A 126 2.15 0.23 -8.09
CA GLU A 126 2.03 1.14 -6.96
C GLU A 126 3.32 1.94 -6.81
N ILE A 127 3.33 3.20 -7.24
CA ILE A 127 4.49 4.09 -7.18
C ILE A 127 4.64 4.60 -5.75
N ASN A 128 5.68 4.12 -5.06
CA ASN A 128 5.93 4.44 -3.66
C ASN A 128 6.77 5.72 -3.54
N ILE A 129 6.11 6.88 -3.50
CA ILE A 129 6.76 8.19 -3.39
C ILE A 129 7.26 8.55 -1.98
N SER A 130 7.21 7.62 -1.04
CA SER A 130 7.76 7.82 0.32
C SER A 130 9.27 7.58 0.43
N CYS A 131 9.93 7.21 -0.68
CA CYS A 131 11.38 7.04 -0.75
C CYS A 131 12.10 8.40 -0.67
N PRO A 132 13.31 8.46 -0.04
CA PRO A 132 14.13 9.65 -0.07
C PRO A 132 14.64 9.91 -1.50
N ASN A 133 14.54 11.17 -1.95
CA ASN A 133 15.16 11.62 -3.19
C ASN A 133 16.62 12.01 -2.92
N VAL A 134 17.56 11.24 -3.44
CA VAL A 134 19.01 11.47 -3.25
C VAL A 134 19.42 12.79 -3.89
N ASP A 135 18.89 13.12 -5.07
CA ASP A 135 19.21 14.35 -5.81
C ASP A 135 18.72 15.62 -5.10
N ALA A 136 17.64 15.49 -4.32
CA ALA A 136 17.09 16.58 -3.50
C ALA A 136 17.59 16.56 -2.04
N GLY A 137 18.76 15.98 -1.76
CA GLY A 137 19.35 15.97 -0.44
C GLY A 137 18.65 15.08 0.58
N GLY A 138 17.94 14.04 0.13
CA GLY A 138 17.26 13.05 0.97
C GLY A 138 15.83 13.44 1.38
N LEU A 139 15.26 14.50 0.83
CA LEU A 139 13.83 14.79 0.97
C LEU A 139 13.01 13.69 0.29
N THR A 140 11.91 13.28 0.93
CA THR A 140 11.01 12.28 0.31
C THR A 140 10.25 12.91 -0.88
N PHE A 141 10.12 12.15 -1.98
CA PHE A 141 9.36 12.59 -3.17
C PHE A 141 7.93 13.03 -2.81
N GLY A 142 7.29 12.31 -1.90
CA GLY A 142 5.88 12.49 -1.54
C GLY A 142 5.56 13.64 -0.58
N THR A 143 6.50 14.55 -0.27
CA THR A 143 6.27 15.65 0.68
C THR A 143 6.07 17.01 0.05
N HIS A 144 6.36 17.15 -1.26
CA HIS A 144 6.27 18.41 -1.99
C HIS A 144 5.61 18.22 -3.36
N VAL A 145 4.62 19.03 -3.67
CA VAL A 145 3.86 18.99 -4.94
C VAL A 145 4.77 18.92 -6.19
N PRO A 146 5.80 19.77 -6.36
CA PRO A 146 6.67 19.68 -7.54
C PRO A 146 7.38 18.33 -7.68
N SER A 147 7.85 17.73 -6.58
CA SER A 147 8.53 16.43 -6.59
C SER A 147 7.55 15.31 -6.94
N VAL A 148 6.34 15.35 -6.39
CA VAL A 148 5.26 14.40 -6.72
C VAL A 148 4.94 14.47 -8.20
N THR A 149 4.70 15.68 -8.72
CA THR A 149 4.39 15.90 -10.14
C THR A 149 5.51 15.35 -11.03
N ALA A 150 6.76 15.63 -10.70
CA ALA A 150 7.89 15.21 -11.52
C ALA A 150 8.01 13.67 -11.59
N VAL A 151 7.99 12.97 -10.44
CA VAL A 151 8.13 11.50 -10.43
C VAL A 151 6.92 10.81 -11.03
N VAL A 152 5.69 11.26 -10.72
CA VAL A 152 4.47 10.62 -11.25
C VAL A 152 4.34 10.83 -12.76
N SER A 153 4.63 12.03 -13.27
CA SER A 153 4.61 12.27 -14.72
C SER A 153 5.64 11.43 -15.46
N ALA A 154 6.87 11.35 -14.95
CA ALA A 154 7.91 10.52 -15.56
C ALA A 154 7.52 9.01 -15.56
N CYS A 155 6.94 8.51 -14.47
CA CYS A 155 6.41 7.16 -14.41
C CYS A 155 5.27 6.94 -15.42
N ARG A 156 4.37 7.94 -15.56
CA ARG A 156 3.23 7.85 -16.50
C ARG A 156 3.65 7.77 -17.96
N GLU A 157 4.76 8.40 -18.33
CA GLU A 157 5.27 8.34 -19.71
C GLU A 157 5.65 6.90 -20.14
N VAL A 158 6.01 6.05 -19.19
CA VAL A 158 6.43 4.65 -19.43
C VAL A 158 5.31 3.66 -19.13
N ALA A 159 4.62 3.83 -17.99
CA ALA A 159 3.64 2.86 -17.53
C ALA A 159 2.43 2.79 -18.47
N THR A 160 2.08 1.60 -18.95
CA THR A 160 0.88 1.34 -19.79
C THR A 160 -0.27 0.74 -18.99
N LYS A 161 0.03 0.19 -17.82
CA LYS A 161 -0.94 -0.44 -16.90
C LYS A 161 -1.47 0.56 -15.88
N PRO A 162 -2.53 0.21 -15.11
CA PRO A 162 -3.02 1.03 -14.01
C PRO A 162 -1.91 1.44 -13.05
N MET A 163 -1.80 2.75 -12.78
CA MET A 163 -0.76 3.33 -11.96
C MET A 163 -1.37 3.95 -10.69
N ILE A 164 -1.10 3.33 -9.55
CA ILE A 164 -1.52 3.74 -8.22
C ILE A 164 -0.38 4.55 -7.61
N VAL A 165 -0.64 5.68 -6.97
CA VAL A 165 0.39 6.47 -6.29
C VAL A 165 0.22 6.39 -4.78
N LYS A 166 1.24 5.88 -4.08
CA LYS A 166 1.20 5.69 -2.63
C LYS A 166 1.68 6.90 -1.86
N LEU A 167 0.75 7.53 -1.12
CA LEU A 167 0.98 8.76 -0.40
C LEU A 167 1.57 8.54 1.00
N SER A 168 2.46 9.47 1.39
CA SER A 168 2.96 9.60 2.75
C SER A 168 1.98 10.40 3.62
N PRO A 169 1.70 9.97 4.87
CA PRO A 169 0.91 10.75 5.81
C PRO A 169 1.70 11.89 6.49
N ASN A 170 3.00 11.98 6.25
CA ASN A 170 3.90 12.90 6.95
C ASN A 170 3.93 14.28 6.28
N VAL A 171 2.75 14.82 6.03
CA VAL A 171 2.49 16.12 5.39
C VAL A 171 1.40 16.87 6.16
N THR A 172 1.35 18.18 6.01
CA THR A 172 0.33 19.00 6.67
C THR A 172 -1.05 18.80 6.04
N ASP A 173 -1.12 18.81 4.70
CA ASP A 173 -2.35 18.55 3.94
C ASP A 173 -2.09 17.48 2.87
N ILE A 174 -2.64 16.29 3.09
CA ILE A 174 -2.49 15.17 2.17
C ILE A 174 -3.28 15.39 0.87
N THR A 175 -4.31 16.24 0.89
CA THR A 175 -5.15 16.49 -0.28
C THR A 175 -4.41 17.27 -1.39
N GLU A 176 -3.45 18.12 -1.03
CA GLU A 176 -2.59 18.80 -2.01
C GLU A 176 -1.74 17.78 -2.79
N ILE A 177 -1.18 16.80 -2.06
CA ILE A 177 -0.38 15.73 -2.65
C ILE A 177 -1.25 14.81 -3.52
N ALA A 178 -2.45 14.46 -3.04
CA ALA A 178 -3.41 13.65 -3.78
C ALA A 178 -3.80 14.30 -5.13
N ARG A 179 -4.16 15.60 -5.12
CA ARG A 179 -4.47 16.35 -6.35
C ARG A 179 -3.28 16.42 -7.30
N ALA A 180 -2.07 16.59 -6.78
CA ALA A 180 -0.86 16.62 -7.60
C ALA A 180 -0.61 15.27 -8.28
N ALA A 181 -0.80 14.15 -7.57
CA ALA A 181 -0.66 12.82 -8.11
C ALA A 181 -1.72 12.53 -9.20
N GLU A 182 -2.99 12.86 -8.94
CA GLU A 182 -4.08 12.74 -9.93
C GLU A 182 -3.80 13.58 -11.18
N ALA A 183 -3.42 14.84 -11.02
CA ALA A 183 -3.10 15.74 -12.13
C ALA A 183 -1.88 15.29 -12.96
N ALA A 184 -0.95 14.57 -12.33
CA ALA A 184 0.23 14.00 -12.97
C ALA A 184 -0.02 12.65 -13.67
N GLY A 185 -1.25 12.10 -13.59
CA GLY A 185 -1.66 10.90 -14.33
C GLY A 185 -1.78 9.63 -13.50
N ALA A 186 -1.96 9.73 -12.17
CA ALA A 186 -2.34 8.57 -11.35
C ALA A 186 -3.74 8.08 -11.74
N ASP A 187 -3.91 6.77 -11.93
CA ASP A 187 -5.21 6.12 -12.16
C ASP A 187 -5.93 5.79 -10.85
N ALA A 188 -5.16 5.65 -9.75
CA ALA A 188 -5.66 5.47 -8.39
C ALA A 188 -4.66 6.05 -7.39
N ILE A 189 -5.09 6.22 -6.14
CA ILE A 189 -4.23 6.69 -5.04
C ILE A 189 -4.32 5.69 -3.89
N SER A 190 -3.17 5.28 -3.35
CA SER A 190 -3.12 4.47 -2.11
C SER A 190 -2.63 5.33 -0.94
N LEU A 191 -3.25 5.17 0.21
CA LEU A 191 -2.91 5.88 1.44
C LEU A 191 -3.40 5.12 2.69
N ILE A 192 -2.65 5.12 3.78
CA ILE A 192 -1.43 5.89 4.03
C ILE A 192 -0.21 4.97 4.12
N ASN A 193 0.98 5.50 3.80
CA ASN A 193 2.21 4.90 4.27
C ASN A 193 2.34 5.11 5.78
N THR A 194 3.45 4.73 6.41
CA THR A 194 3.64 4.79 7.87
C THR A 194 3.88 6.22 8.39
N LEU A 195 3.37 6.51 9.58
CA LEU A 195 3.66 7.75 10.32
C LEU A 195 5.07 7.69 10.94
N LEU A 196 5.80 8.79 10.94
CA LEU A 196 7.08 8.85 11.61
C LEU A 196 6.89 8.74 13.14
N GLY A 197 7.68 7.87 13.77
CA GLY A 197 7.66 7.64 15.20
C GLY A 197 9.04 7.24 15.75
N MET A 198 9.15 7.19 17.08
CA MET A 198 10.37 6.84 17.81
C MET A 198 10.02 6.05 19.06
N ALA A 199 10.91 5.13 19.46
CA ALA A 199 10.85 4.47 20.75
C ALA A 199 12.23 4.44 21.41
N ILE A 200 12.26 4.59 22.74
CA ILE A 200 13.48 4.65 23.55
C ILE A 200 13.49 3.47 24.53
N ASP A 201 14.65 2.81 24.64
CA ASP A 201 15.00 1.93 25.75
C ASP A 201 15.53 2.81 26.87
N VAL A 202 14.73 3.00 27.92
CA VAL A 202 15.04 3.92 29.01
C VAL A 202 16.21 3.43 29.88
N GLU A 203 16.36 2.11 30.01
CA GLU A 203 17.45 1.53 30.82
C GLU A 203 18.81 1.71 30.12
N ARG A 204 18.82 1.49 28.81
CA ARG A 204 20.03 1.67 27.99
C ARG A 204 20.24 3.10 27.51
N ARG A 205 19.24 3.97 27.65
CA ARG A 205 19.21 5.35 27.14
C ARG A 205 19.56 5.42 25.66
N ARG A 206 18.98 4.52 24.86
CA ARG A 206 19.23 4.38 23.41
C ARG A 206 17.91 4.23 22.64
N PRO A 207 17.88 4.60 21.36
CA PRO A 207 16.76 4.26 20.49
C PRO A 207 16.57 2.75 20.41
N LYS A 208 15.32 2.29 20.29
CA LYS A 208 15.01 0.89 20.04
C LYS A 208 15.35 0.46 18.61
N LEU A 209 15.36 1.40 17.66
CA LEU A 209 15.73 1.17 16.26
C LEU A 209 17.12 1.70 15.97
N ALA A 210 17.89 1.00 15.12
CA ALA A 210 19.22 1.44 14.69
C ALA A 210 19.21 2.82 14.00
N ARG A 211 18.14 3.13 13.25
CA ARG A 211 17.93 4.42 12.56
C ARG A 211 17.23 5.48 13.41
N VAL A 212 17.11 5.28 14.73
CA VAL A 212 16.47 6.20 15.68
C VAL A 212 14.97 6.35 15.44
N VAL A 213 14.57 6.78 14.25
CA VAL A 213 13.18 6.99 13.79
C VAL A 213 12.77 5.85 12.87
N GLY A 214 11.50 5.47 12.94
CA GLY A 214 10.90 4.47 12.06
C GLY A 214 9.45 4.81 11.73
N GLY A 215 8.86 4.03 10.84
CA GLY A 215 7.46 4.14 10.48
C GLY A 215 6.57 3.43 11.51
N LEU A 216 5.64 4.16 12.10
CA LEU A 216 4.57 3.63 12.97
C LEU A 216 3.42 3.10 12.13
N SER A 217 2.98 1.88 12.42
CA SER A 217 1.84 1.19 11.78
C SER A 217 1.04 0.38 12.80
N GLY A 218 -0.06 -0.24 12.36
CA GLY A 218 -0.97 -1.01 13.21
C GLY A 218 -2.18 -0.21 13.70
N PRO A 219 -3.00 -0.75 14.62
CA PRO A 219 -4.28 -0.15 15.03
C PRO A 219 -4.18 1.29 15.51
N ALA A 220 -3.04 1.70 16.09
CA ALA A 220 -2.81 3.06 16.56
C ALA A 220 -2.96 4.14 15.47
N VAL A 221 -2.71 3.81 14.20
CA VAL A 221 -2.76 4.79 13.10
C VAL A 221 -4.13 4.83 12.40
N LYS A 222 -5.05 3.87 12.66
CA LYS A 222 -6.34 3.77 11.96
C LYS A 222 -7.12 5.09 11.94
N PRO A 223 -7.34 5.81 13.04
CA PRO A 223 -8.10 7.06 13.01
C PRO A 223 -7.49 8.15 12.12
N VAL A 224 -6.15 8.19 12.03
CA VAL A 224 -5.44 9.13 11.16
C VAL A 224 -5.59 8.73 9.70
N ALA A 225 -5.41 7.44 9.38
CA ALA A 225 -5.55 6.90 8.05
C ALA A 225 -6.98 7.10 7.51
N LEU A 226 -7.99 6.76 8.32
CA LEU A 226 -9.39 6.89 7.99
C LEU A 226 -9.77 8.35 7.65
N ARG A 227 -9.33 9.31 8.49
CA ARG A 227 -9.54 10.74 8.23
C ARG A 227 -8.89 11.16 6.89
N MET A 228 -7.66 10.70 6.63
CA MET A 228 -6.94 11.05 5.40
C MET A 228 -7.62 10.47 4.15
N VAL A 229 -8.12 9.24 4.22
CA VAL A 229 -8.91 8.64 3.13
C VAL A 229 -10.17 9.46 2.86
N TRP A 230 -10.92 9.81 3.90
CA TRP A 230 -12.11 10.64 3.78
C TRP A 230 -11.81 12.01 3.15
N GLN A 231 -10.72 12.68 3.55
CA GLN A 231 -10.30 13.96 2.98
C GLN A 231 -9.90 13.82 1.50
N CYS A 232 -9.15 12.78 1.14
CA CYS A 232 -8.74 12.55 -0.25
C CYS A 232 -9.95 12.21 -1.12
N HIS A 233 -10.90 11.40 -0.63
CA HIS A 233 -12.13 11.10 -1.36
C HIS A 233 -12.93 12.38 -1.75
N GLN A 234 -12.91 13.41 -0.89
CA GLN A 234 -13.53 14.70 -1.20
C GLN A 234 -12.68 15.57 -2.17
N ALA A 235 -11.40 15.24 -2.36
CA ALA A 235 -10.44 16.08 -3.04
C ALA A 235 -10.10 15.63 -4.48
N VAL A 236 -10.21 14.33 -4.77
CA VAL A 236 -9.85 13.71 -6.06
C VAL A 236 -11.02 12.87 -6.60
N LYS A 237 -10.94 12.50 -7.87
CA LYS A 237 -11.96 11.68 -8.56
C LYS A 237 -11.50 10.24 -8.79
N VAL A 238 -10.19 9.99 -8.77
CA VAL A 238 -9.63 8.65 -8.92
C VAL A 238 -9.94 7.79 -7.70
N PRO A 239 -10.14 6.46 -7.87
CA PRO A 239 -10.42 5.56 -6.76
C PRO A 239 -9.27 5.51 -5.75
N LEU A 240 -9.61 5.15 -4.50
CA LEU A 240 -8.68 5.11 -3.40
C LEU A 240 -8.47 3.66 -2.90
N LEU A 241 -7.22 3.29 -2.64
CA LEU A 241 -6.82 2.10 -1.89
C LEU A 241 -6.47 2.53 -0.46
N GLY A 242 -7.36 2.26 0.49
CA GLY A 242 -7.20 2.67 1.88
C GLY A 242 -6.40 1.66 2.70
N MET A 243 -5.45 2.14 3.52
CA MET A 243 -4.67 1.29 4.43
C MET A 243 -4.22 2.04 5.68
N GLY A 244 -3.95 1.27 6.74
CA GLY A 244 -3.43 1.78 8.02
C GLY A 244 -4.29 1.37 9.20
N GLY A 245 -3.91 0.29 9.88
CA GLY A 245 -4.55 -0.20 11.09
C GLY A 245 -5.79 -1.06 10.88
N ILE A 246 -6.06 -1.53 9.67
CA ILE A 246 -7.12 -2.49 9.35
C ILE A 246 -6.73 -3.84 9.94
N SER A 247 -7.63 -4.42 10.75
CA SER A 247 -7.45 -5.70 11.43
C SER A 247 -8.71 -6.57 11.39
N THR A 248 -9.86 -5.99 11.07
CA THR A 248 -11.16 -6.65 11.01
C THR A 248 -11.94 -6.23 9.77
N GLY A 249 -12.95 -7.01 9.38
CA GLY A 249 -13.86 -6.61 8.31
C GLY A 249 -14.59 -5.31 8.59
N GLU A 250 -14.90 -5.00 9.85
CA GLU A 250 -15.53 -3.74 10.24
C GLU A 250 -14.58 -2.55 10.02
N ASP A 251 -13.29 -2.70 10.33
CA ASP A 251 -12.29 -1.68 9.99
C ASP A 251 -12.27 -1.41 8.48
N ALA A 252 -12.29 -2.47 7.66
CA ALA A 252 -12.29 -2.34 6.20
C ALA A 252 -13.56 -1.62 5.70
N ILE A 253 -14.72 -1.93 6.26
CA ILE A 253 -15.97 -1.24 5.95
C ILE A 253 -15.91 0.25 6.33
N GLU A 254 -15.30 0.61 7.46
CA GLU A 254 -15.08 2.02 7.82
C GLU A 254 -14.30 2.76 6.73
N PHE A 255 -13.25 2.13 6.18
CA PHE A 255 -12.47 2.72 5.08
C PHE A 255 -13.29 2.88 3.80
N MET A 256 -14.12 1.89 3.45
CA MET A 256 -15.01 2.00 2.28
C MET A 256 -16.05 3.11 2.47
N LEU A 257 -16.68 3.18 3.63
CA LEU A 257 -17.61 4.27 3.95
C LEU A 257 -16.94 5.65 3.91
N ALA A 258 -15.65 5.74 4.28
CA ALA A 258 -14.85 6.96 4.13
C ALA A 258 -14.47 7.30 2.67
N GLY A 259 -14.68 6.38 1.72
CA GLY A 259 -14.44 6.59 0.30
C GLY A 259 -13.36 5.73 -0.34
N ALA A 260 -12.80 4.75 0.36
CA ALA A 260 -11.91 3.78 -0.25
C ALA A 260 -12.70 2.83 -1.17
N THR A 261 -12.15 2.54 -2.35
CA THR A 261 -12.66 1.54 -3.31
C THR A 261 -12.15 0.15 -2.96
N ALA A 262 -10.93 0.07 -2.48
CA ALA A 262 -10.29 -1.15 -2.00
C ALA A 262 -9.52 -0.85 -0.72
N VAL A 263 -9.12 -1.89 0.01
CA VAL A 263 -8.42 -1.81 1.29
C VAL A 263 -7.20 -2.72 1.31
N ALA A 264 -6.13 -2.29 2.00
CA ALA A 264 -4.94 -3.11 2.16
C ALA A 264 -4.66 -3.41 3.65
N VAL A 265 -4.48 -4.69 3.94
CA VAL A 265 -4.13 -5.20 5.27
C VAL A 265 -2.61 -5.22 5.41
N GLY A 266 -2.07 -4.65 6.48
CA GLY A 266 -0.63 -4.52 6.68
C GLY A 266 -0.16 -5.22 7.97
N THR A 267 0.11 -4.45 9.01
CA THR A 267 0.68 -4.91 10.28
C THR A 267 -0.09 -6.08 10.92
N ALA A 268 -1.39 -6.21 10.62
CA ALA A 268 -2.22 -7.31 11.12
C ALA A 268 -1.66 -8.69 10.70
N ASN A 269 -0.99 -8.81 9.55
CA ASN A 269 -0.37 -10.05 9.06
C ASN A 269 0.71 -10.59 9.99
N PHE A 270 1.41 -9.72 10.71
CA PHE A 270 2.44 -10.14 11.67
C PHE A 270 1.84 -10.68 12.96
N VAL A 271 0.57 -10.38 13.23
CA VAL A 271 -0.16 -10.86 14.43
C VAL A 271 -1.03 -12.07 14.09
N ASN A 272 -1.68 -12.01 12.93
CA ASN A 272 -2.55 -13.06 12.41
C ASN A 272 -2.25 -13.29 10.92
N PRO A 273 -1.60 -14.41 10.55
CA PRO A 273 -1.31 -14.70 9.14
C PRO A 273 -2.55 -14.81 8.23
N HIS A 274 -3.74 -15.04 8.81
CA HIS A 274 -5.00 -15.15 8.09
C HIS A 274 -5.73 -13.80 7.93
N ALA A 275 -5.09 -12.66 8.30
CA ALA A 275 -5.77 -11.38 8.47
C ALA A 275 -6.51 -10.91 7.22
N GLU A 276 -5.98 -11.10 5.99
CA GLU A 276 -6.68 -10.73 4.76
C GLU A 276 -7.97 -11.51 4.58
N ASN A 277 -7.91 -12.85 4.76
CA ASN A 277 -9.07 -13.71 4.60
C ASN A 277 -10.12 -13.44 5.69
N ASP A 278 -9.70 -13.20 6.92
CA ASP A 278 -10.59 -12.87 8.03
C ASP A 278 -11.27 -11.51 7.81
N VAL A 279 -10.54 -10.52 7.29
CA VAL A 279 -11.09 -9.21 6.89
C VAL A 279 -12.13 -9.39 5.79
N LEU A 280 -11.83 -10.17 4.74
CA LEU A 280 -12.75 -10.45 3.66
C LEU A 280 -14.03 -11.14 4.17
N ASP A 281 -13.89 -12.17 5.00
CA ASP A 281 -15.04 -12.88 5.58
C ASP A 281 -15.89 -11.95 6.46
N GLY A 282 -15.25 -11.06 7.21
CA GLY A 282 -15.95 -10.03 8.00
C GLY A 282 -16.71 -9.02 7.14
N MET A 283 -16.16 -8.62 5.99
CA MET A 283 -16.84 -7.73 5.03
C MET A 283 -18.05 -8.44 4.40
N ILE A 284 -17.92 -9.70 4.01
CA ILE A 284 -19.03 -10.52 3.50
C ILE A 284 -20.15 -10.60 4.54
N ALA A 285 -19.81 -10.94 5.79
CA ALA A 285 -20.76 -11.05 6.88
C ALA A 285 -21.48 -9.71 7.16
N TYR A 286 -20.78 -8.57 7.05
CA TYR A 286 -21.38 -7.25 7.13
C TYR A 286 -22.38 -7.01 6.02
N CYS A 287 -22.04 -7.27 4.75
CA CYS A 287 -22.91 -7.09 3.60
C CYS A 287 -24.18 -7.94 3.73
N GLU A 288 -24.05 -9.22 4.12
CA GLU A 288 -25.19 -10.10 4.36
C GLU A 288 -26.12 -9.59 5.48
N ARG A 289 -25.54 -9.17 6.61
CA ARG A 289 -26.28 -8.62 7.75
C ARG A 289 -27.02 -7.34 7.43
N GLN A 290 -26.42 -6.46 6.61
CA GLN A 290 -26.99 -5.17 6.22
C GLN A 290 -27.83 -5.23 4.92
N GLY A 291 -27.84 -6.36 4.23
CA GLY A 291 -28.58 -6.53 2.97
C GLY A 291 -27.94 -5.79 1.78
N VAL A 292 -26.64 -5.47 1.86
CA VAL A 292 -25.84 -4.87 0.79
C VAL A 292 -25.64 -5.92 -0.30
N LYS A 293 -26.02 -5.60 -1.53
CA LYS A 293 -25.93 -6.54 -2.66
C LYS A 293 -24.68 -6.35 -3.48
N ASP A 294 -24.14 -5.14 -3.48
CA ASP A 294 -22.94 -4.77 -4.19
C ASP A 294 -22.05 -3.96 -3.23
N ILE A 295 -20.82 -4.42 -3.00
CA ILE A 295 -19.88 -3.76 -2.08
C ILE A 295 -19.59 -2.30 -2.49
N ASN A 296 -19.73 -1.97 -3.77
CA ASN A 296 -19.53 -0.61 -4.28
C ASN A 296 -20.55 0.38 -3.74
N GLU A 297 -21.73 -0.09 -3.23
CA GLU A 297 -22.71 0.77 -2.55
C GLU A 297 -22.17 1.43 -1.27
N LEU A 298 -21.11 0.86 -0.70
CA LEU A 298 -20.50 1.37 0.53
C LEU A 298 -19.48 2.50 0.30
N ILE A 299 -18.98 2.64 -0.92
CA ILE A 299 -17.92 3.61 -1.23
C ILE A 299 -18.41 5.04 -1.02
N GLY A 300 -17.83 5.76 -0.03
CA GLY A 300 -18.24 7.12 0.32
C GLY A 300 -19.63 7.20 0.93
N GLY A 301 -20.20 6.09 1.39
CA GLY A 301 -21.54 6.01 1.98
C GLY A 301 -21.67 6.56 3.39
N LEU A 302 -20.64 7.23 3.93
CA LEU A 302 -20.69 7.87 5.25
C LEU A 302 -21.77 8.97 5.28
N GLN A 303 -22.71 8.84 6.20
CA GLN A 303 -23.76 9.86 6.43
C GLN A 303 -23.25 10.86 7.48
N CYS A 304 -23.09 12.12 7.09
CA CYS A 304 -22.67 13.24 7.94
C CYS A 304 -23.84 14.20 8.23
#